data_140d176d46b25453e3fba8fed111088d
#
_entry.id   140d176d46b25453e3fba8fed111088d
#
_cell.length_a   1.000
_cell.length_b   1.000
_cell.length_c   1.000
_cell.angle_alpha   90.00
_cell.angle_beta   90.00
_cell.angle_gamma   90.00
#
_symmetry.space_group_name_H-M   'P 1'
#
loop_
_entity.id
_entity.type
_entity.pdbx_description
1 polymer ?
#
loop_
_entity_poly.entity_id
_entity_poly.type
_entity_poly.pdbx_seq_one_letter_code
_entity_poly.pdbx_strand_id
1 'polypeptide(L)'
;MIKSLFFILFFISFNSYSKVSQWLDFTLENGHIVIPITVAGVETTAILDTGAQINGINTAFLRKNNLDLVKGQKILVKGVASVERRQSYDKVSANLFGANVNFDDVVESFLGHHSRGMIIGAGFFASFIVQIDYPNQKMRLISRGSVDLQKMKNIDFQAQKGSGRPLVKVKVGEQTLWGLLDTGSTAGLLVTRTAASRIGLLSKVDGSTIISGVNSAAITESATATGLEFGPYTLDNVPVIFPEDGETLNLESQHRQLGTRMRGRKAEAIIGYDIFKHFLLTIDYKGGHMHVGLPESN
;
A
#
# COMPACT_ATOMS: atom_id res chain seq x y z
N MET A 1 9.90 -9.62 27.55
CA MET A 1 8.92 -8.63 28.04
C MET A 1 8.11 -8.17 26.81
N ILE A 2 6.88 -8.58 26.74
CA ILE A 2 5.96 -8.23 25.64
C ILE A 2 5.49 -6.79 25.92
N LYS A 3 5.97 -5.82 25.14
CA LYS A 3 5.37 -4.48 25.15
C LYS A 3 4.02 -4.57 24.44
N SER A 4 2.97 -4.52 25.25
CA SER A 4 1.59 -4.44 24.78
C SER A 4 1.42 -3.16 23.98
N LEU A 5 1.05 -3.30 22.72
CA LEU A 5 0.69 -2.19 21.82
C LEU A 5 -0.65 -1.63 22.31
N PHE A 6 -0.62 -0.61 23.15
CA PHE A 6 -1.81 0.12 23.55
C PHE A 6 -2.21 1.04 22.39
N PHE A 7 -3.11 0.57 21.54
CA PHE A 7 -3.78 1.37 20.53
C PHE A 7 -4.91 2.15 21.25
N ILE A 8 -4.68 3.43 21.54
CA ILE A 8 -5.76 4.31 22.01
C ILE A 8 -6.67 4.57 20.82
N LEU A 9 -7.80 3.87 20.79
CA LEU A 9 -8.92 4.14 19.90
C LEU A 9 -9.49 5.52 20.27
N PHE A 10 -9.09 6.55 19.55
CA PHE A 10 -9.80 7.81 19.58
C PHE A 10 -10.95 7.76 18.58
N PHE A 11 -12.15 7.87 19.09
CA PHE A 11 -13.38 7.98 18.32
C PHE A 11 -13.32 9.24 17.45
N ILE A 12 -13.18 9.06 16.14
CA ILE A 12 -13.76 10.02 15.19
C ILE A 12 -15.21 10.18 15.67
N SER A 13 -15.69 11.40 15.84
CA SER A 13 -17.07 11.66 16.27
C SER A 13 -18.05 11.03 15.27
N PHE A 14 -18.23 9.72 15.38
CA PHE A 14 -19.33 9.04 14.76
C PHE A 14 -20.56 9.48 15.53
N ASN A 15 -21.45 10.21 14.90
CA ASN A 15 -22.81 10.29 15.39
C ASN A 15 -23.24 8.87 15.79
N SER A 16 -23.80 8.70 16.95
CA SER A 16 -23.95 7.47 17.76
C SER A 16 -24.53 6.23 17.07
N TYR A 17 -24.71 6.21 15.75
CA TYR A 17 -25.30 5.11 14.97
C TYR A 17 -24.59 4.78 13.64
N SER A 18 -23.66 5.59 13.15
CA SER A 18 -23.03 5.29 11.85
C SER A 18 -21.79 4.44 12.04
N LYS A 19 -21.85 3.21 11.57
CA LYS A 19 -20.72 2.27 11.49
C LYS A 19 -19.85 2.52 10.25
N VAL A 20 -20.16 3.56 9.46
CA VAL A 20 -19.51 3.95 8.21
C VAL A 20 -19.26 5.45 8.26
N SER A 21 -18.04 5.90 7.97
CA SER A 21 -17.74 7.33 7.87
C SER A 21 -18.45 7.95 6.66
N GLN A 22 -18.53 9.28 6.64
CA GLN A 22 -18.78 10.01 5.40
C GLN A 22 -17.66 9.70 4.40
N TRP A 23 -17.92 9.99 3.12
CA TRP A 23 -16.88 9.99 2.10
C TRP A 23 -15.88 11.10 2.38
N LEU A 24 -14.60 10.74 2.31
CA LEU A 24 -13.44 11.60 2.52
C LEU A 24 -12.76 11.77 1.16
N ASP A 25 -12.55 12.99 0.74
CA ASP A 25 -11.87 13.27 -0.52
C ASP A 25 -10.36 13.01 -0.39
N PHE A 26 -9.75 12.54 -1.46
CA PHE A 26 -8.31 12.47 -1.62
C PHE A 26 -7.91 13.03 -3.00
N THR A 27 -6.63 13.31 -3.20
CA THR A 27 -6.09 13.65 -4.50
C THR A 27 -5.23 12.51 -5.03
N LEU A 28 -5.17 12.38 -6.34
CA LEU A 28 -4.25 11.48 -7.03
C LEU A 28 -3.04 12.28 -7.51
N GLU A 29 -1.87 12.01 -6.94
CA GLU A 29 -0.60 12.56 -7.40
C GLU A 29 0.27 11.45 -7.98
N ASN A 30 0.43 11.45 -9.30
CA ASN A 30 1.14 10.40 -10.02
C ASN A 30 0.64 8.98 -9.67
N GLY A 31 -0.67 8.82 -9.46
CA GLY A 31 -1.29 7.54 -9.10
C GLY A 31 -1.30 7.19 -7.60
N HIS A 32 -0.62 7.97 -6.75
CA HIS A 32 -0.69 7.79 -5.29
C HIS A 32 -1.92 8.47 -4.71
N ILE A 33 -2.53 7.83 -3.73
CA ILE A 33 -3.57 8.44 -2.89
C ILE A 33 -2.90 9.39 -1.91
N VAL A 34 -3.19 10.68 -2.03
CA VAL A 34 -2.64 11.74 -1.19
C VAL A 34 -3.75 12.41 -0.39
N ILE A 35 -3.55 12.53 0.91
CA ILE A 35 -4.50 13.17 1.83
C ILE A 35 -3.82 14.33 2.58
N PRO A 36 -4.56 15.40 2.91
CA PRO A 36 -4.07 16.44 3.80
C PRO A 36 -3.99 15.91 5.25
N ILE A 37 -2.90 16.23 5.92
CA ILE A 37 -2.67 15.89 7.32
C ILE A 37 -1.93 17.02 8.05
N THR A 38 -1.93 16.97 9.38
CA THR A 38 -0.99 17.75 10.20
C THR A 38 -0.04 16.79 10.90
N VAL A 39 1.26 17.05 10.87
CA VAL A 39 2.29 16.24 11.56
C VAL A 39 3.08 17.14 12.49
N ALA A 40 3.13 16.81 13.77
CA ALA A 40 3.79 17.62 14.81
C ALA A 40 3.40 19.11 14.75
N GLY A 41 2.13 19.41 14.47
CA GLY A 41 1.58 20.76 14.35
C GLY A 41 1.81 21.45 13.00
N VAL A 42 2.48 20.78 12.03
CA VAL A 42 2.76 21.35 10.70
C VAL A 42 1.83 20.72 9.66
N GLU A 43 1.13 21.57 8.90
CA GLU A 43 0.30 21.12 7.77
C GLU A 43 1.17 20.55 6.64
N THR A 44 0.74 19.42 6.09
CA THR A 44 1.44 18.67 5.04
C THR A 44 0.51 17.67 4.38
N THR A 45 1.06 16.78 3.55
CA THR A 45 0.31 15.67 2.96
C THR A 45 0.91 14.32 3.33
N ALA A 46 0.08 13.27 3.25
CA ALA A 46 0.53 11.89 3.36
C ALA A 46 0.07 11.04 2.18
N ILE A 47 0.92 10.08 1.80
CA ILE A 47 0.54 8.98 0.90
C ILE A 47 -0.09 7.87 1.73
N LEU A 48 -1.21 7.32 1.28
CA LEU A 48 -1.79 6.09 1.82
C LEU A 48 -1.26 4.88 1.02
N ASP A 49 -0.53 4.00 1.70
CA ASP A 49 0.24 2.92 1.06
C ASP A 49 -0.01 1.57 1.74
N THR A 50 -0.82 0.71 1.10
CA THR A 50 -1.09 -0.65 1.61
C THR A 50 0.14 -1.57 1.50
N GLY A 51 1.09 -1.24 0.63
CA GLY A 51 2.34 -1.96 0.45
C GLY A 51 3.38 -1.66 1.51
N ALA A 52 3.33 -0.49 2.17
CA ALA A 52 4.23 -0.14 3.26
C ALA A 52 3.85 -0.85 4.56
N GLN A 53 4.77 -1.64 5.13
CA GLN A 53 4.54 -2.32 6.42
C GLN A 53 4.57 -1.39 7.61
N ILE A 54 5.35 -0.32 7.54
CA ILE A 54 5.58 0.67 8.59
C ILE A 54 5.37 2.06 8.02
N ASN A 55 4.98 3.00 8.89
CA ASN A 55 4.83 4.39 8.49
C ASN A 55 6.20 5.03 8.23
N GLY A 56 6.24 5.96 7.28
CA GLY A 56 7.44 6.71 6.95
C GLY A 56 7.26 8.20 7.13
N ILE A 57 8.32 8.91 7.54
CA ILE A 57 8.35 10.36 7.60
C ILE A 57 9.44 10.90 6.66
N ASN A 58 9.10 11.93 5.90
CA ASN A 58 10.00 12.48 4.90
C ASN A 58 11.14 13.26 5.54
N THR A 59 12.37 12.85 5.26
CA THR A 59 13.58 13.54 5.74
C THR A 59 13.63 15.00 5.30
N ALA A 60 13.15 15.32 4.09
CA ALA A 60 13.09 16.71 3.61
C ALA A 60 12.08 17.55 4.40
N PHE A 61 10.93 16.98 4.77
CA PHE A 61 9.93 17.62 5.62
C PHE A 61 10.47 17.89 7.04
N LEU A 62 11.13 16.90 7.66
CA LEU A 62 11.74 17.04 8.97
C LEU A 62 12.75 18.21 9.00
N ARG A 63 13.65 18.23 8.02
CA ARG A 63 14.70 19.28 7.91
C ARG A 63 14.11 20.67 7.66
N LYS A 64 13.13 20.77 6.74
CA LYS A 64 12.53 22.05 6.36
C LYS A 64 11.85 22.73 7.55
N ASN A 65 11.22 21.93 8.41
CA ASN A 65 10.42 22.44 9.54
C ASN A 65 11.18 22.37 10.88
N ASN A 66 12.46 21.99 10.88
CA ASN A 66 13.29 21.84 12.09
C ASN A 66 12.58 20.99 13.17
N LEU A 67 11.93 19.91 12.79
CA LEU A 67 11.18 19.07 13.72
C LEU A 67 12.15 18.22 14.56
N ASP A 68 12.08 18.38 15.87
CA ASP A 68 12.81 17.55 16.85
C ASP A 68 11.87 16.51 17.45
N LEU A 69 11.86 15.33 16.83
CA LEU A 69 11.00 14.22 17.22
C LEU A 69 11.73 13.27 18.16
N VAL A 70 10.96 12.55 18.97
CA VAL A 70 11.50 11.53 19.89
C VAL A 70 12.12 10.40 19.07
N LYS A 71 13.45 10.24 19.14
CA LYS A 71 14.16 9.20 18.43
C LYS A 71 13.88 7.83 19.03
N GLY A 72 13.43 6.92 18.19
CA GLY A 72 13.32 5.50 18.46
C GLY A 72 14.60 4.73 18.06
N GLN A 73 14.46 3.42 17.87
CA GLN A 73 15.57 2.57 17.43
C GLN A 73 15.80 2.69 15.92
N LYS A 74 17.02 2.36 15.46
CA LYS A 74 17.26 2.18 14.02
C LYS A 74 16.66 0.88 13.54
N ILE A 75 15.77 0.97 12.55
CA ILE A 75 15.04 -0.15 11.96
C ILE A 75 15.67 -0.55 10.63
N LEU A 76 15.81 -1.85 10.39
CA LEU A 76 16.24 -2.38 9.11
C LEU A 76 15.05 -2.41 8.16
N VAL A 77 15.08 -1.58 7.12
CA VAL A 77 14.03 -1.47 6.09
C VAL A 77 14.53 -2.10 4.81
N LYS A 78 13.76 -3.07 4.30
CA LYS A 78 13.97 -3.69 3.00
C LYS A 78 13.05 -3.04 1.97
N GLY A 79 13.61 -2.23 1.11
CA GLY A 79 12.92 -1.71 -0.08
C GLY A 79 12.90 -2.74 -1.22
N VAL A 80 12.32 -2.34 -2.35
CA VAL A 80 12.23 -3.18 -3.55
C VAL A 80 13.62 -3.53 -4.11
N ALA A 81 14.59 -2.60 -4.03
CA ALA A 81 15.92 -2.75 -4.61
C ALA A 81 17.08 -2.63 -3.60
N SER A 82 16.84 -2.25 -2.35
CA SER A 82 17.91 -2.13 -1.34
C SER A 82 17.46 -2.46 0.09
N VAL A 83 18.45 -2.65 0.97
CA VAL A 83 18.24 -2.89 2.41
C VAL A 83 19.07 -1.88 3.19
N GLU A 84 18.42 -1.07 4.04
CA GLU A 84 19.08 0.00 4.79
C GLU A 84 18.63 0.04 6.24
N ARG A 85 19.53 0.49 7.14
CA ARG A 85 19.17 0.85 8.51
C ARG A 85 18.81 2.32 8.57
N ARG A 86 17.59 2.62 9.01
CA ARG A 86 17.06 3.98 9.11
C ARG A 86 16.67 4.34 10.52
N GLN A 87 16.79 5.63 10.86
CA GLN A 87 16.29 6.14 12.12
C GLN A 87 14.78 6.01 12.17
N SER A 88 14.22 5.58 13.30
CA SER A 88 12.79 5.72 13.57
C SER A 88 12.52 6.79 14.61
N TYR A 89 11.26 7.21 14.66
CA TYR A 89 10.73 8.17 15.63
C TYR A 89 9.49 7.61 16.29
N ASP A 90 9.37 7.86 17.59
CA ASP A 90 8.24 7.46 18.41
C ASP A 90 7.38 8.68 18.78
N LYS A 91 6.12 8.42 19.12
CA LYS A 91 5.14 9.45 19.54
C LYS A 91 4.98 10.57 18.50
N VAL A 92 5.10 10.24 17.23
CA VAL A 92 4.87 11.20 16.15
C VAL A 92 3.39 11.55 16.13
N SER A 93 3.05 12.75 16.58
CA SER A 93 1.67 13.23 16.58
C SER A 93 1.23 13.63 15.19
N ALA A 94 0.04 13.23 14.79
CA ALA A 94 -0.57 13.63 13.52
C ALA A 94 -2.08 13.83 13.69
N ASN A 95 -2.66 14.67 12.83
CA ASN A 95 -4.10 14.77 12.67
C ASN A 95 -4.48 14.23 11.29
N LEU A 96 -5.30 13.19 11.28
CA LEU A 96 -5.84 12.56 10.09
C LEU A 96 -7.36 12.64 10.13
N PHE A 97 -7.97 13.24 9.11
CA PHE A 97 -9.42 13.37 9.01
C PHE A 97 -10.08 13.95 10.26
N GLY A 98 -9.41 14.89 10.94
CA GLY A 98 -9.88 15.49 12.18
C GLY A 98 -9.58 14.68 13.45
N ALA A 99 -9.02 13.47 13.34
CA ALA A 99 -8.64 12.66 14.48
C ALA A 99 -7.15 12.83 14.82
N ASN A 100 -6.84 13.06 16.10
CA ASN A 100 -5.47 13.09 16.60
C ASN A 100 -5.00 11.66 16.88
N VAL A 101 -3.86 11.31 16.30
CA VAL A 101 -3.22 10.00 16.43
C VAL A 101 -1.74 10.18 16.79
N ASN A 102 -1.16 9.18 17.45
CA ASN A 102 0.28 9.10 17.66
C ASN A 102 0.79 7.83 17.02
N PHE A 103 1.86 7.96 16.25
CA PHE A 103 2.54 6.84 15.61
C PHE A 103 3.88 6.56 16.30
N ASP A 104 4.16 5.30 16.52
CA ASP A 104 5.47 4.81 16.95
C ASP A 104 6.17 4.10 15.78
N ASP A 105 7.49 3.95 15.88
CA ASP A 105 8.32 3.29 14.87
C ASP A 105 8.21 3.92 13.47
N VAL A 106 7.98 5.25 13.38
CA VAL A 106 7.90 5.97 12.10
C VAL A 106 9.31 6.13 11.52
N VAL A 107 9.58 5.54 10.37
CA VAL A 107 10.93 5.44 9.80
C VAL A 107 11.24 6.60 8.85
N GLU A 108 12.47 7.13 8.92
CA GLU A 108 12.93 8.09 7.92
C GLU A 108 12.80 7.53 6.51
N SER A 109 12.23 8.33 5.62
CA SER A 109 11.95 7.97 4.24
C SER A 109 12.28 9.11 3.29
N PHE A 110 12.68 8.80 2.06
CA PHE A 110 12.89 9.80 1.02
C PHE A 110 11.65 9.88 0.14
N LEU A 111 10.82 10.91 0.36
CA LEU A 111 9.55 11.08 -0.36
C LEU A 111 9.60 12.25 -1.34
N GLY A 112 10.79 12.69 -1.71
CA GLY A 112 10.99 13.83 -2.59
C GLY A 112 10.77 15.16 -1.89
N HIS A 113 9.92 16.03 -2.45
CA HIS A 113 9.73 17.39 -1.95
C HIS A 113 9.20 17.44 -0.51
N HIS A 114 9.58 18.45 0.23
CA HIS A 114 9.24 18.62 1.66
C HIS A 114 7.75 18.84 1.94
N SER A 115 6.93 19.17 0.94
CA SER A 115 5.47 19.29 1.10
C SER A 115 4.78 17.95 1.39
N ARG A 116 5.44 16.83 1.11
CA ARG A 116 4.97 15.49 1.43
C ARG A 116 5.60 15.05 2.75
N GLY A 117 4.80 15.01 3.82
CA GLY A 117 5.29 14.73 5.17
C GLY A 117 5.46 13.26 5.47
N MET A 118 4.50 12.42 5.10
CA MET A 118 4.47 11.03 5.54
C MET A 118 4.02 10.03 4.46
N ILE A 119 4.37 8.75 4.70
CA ILE A 119 3.66 7.58 4.20
C ILE A 119 2.92 6.95 5.38
N ILE A 120 1.63 6.67 5.20
CA ILE A 120 0.79 5.94 6.14
C ILE A 120 0.55 4.54 5.59
N GLY A 121 1.10 3.56 6.30
CA GLY A 121 1.18 2.19 5.84
C GLY A 121 0.07 1.27 6.38
N ALA A 122 0.35 -0.02 6.31
CA ALA A 122 -0.53 -1.14 6.60
C ALA A 122 -1.29 -1.05 7.92
N GLY A 123 -0.72 -0.43 8.95
CA GLY A 123 -1.37 -0.26 10.26
C GLY A 123 -2.71 0.49 10.19
N PHE A 124 -2.79 1.51 9.34
CA PHE A 124 -4.04 2.25 9.10
C PHE A 124 -5.09 1.33 8.46
N PHE A 125 -4.73 0.65 7.38
CA PHE A 125 -5.63 -0.27 6.69
C PHE A 125 -6.03 -1.48 7.54
N ALA A 126 -5.17 -1.91 8.46
CA ALA A 126 -5.50 -2.97 9.41
C ALA A 126 -6.50 -2.56 10.49
N SER A 127 -6.75 -1.28 10.69
CA SER A 127 -7.65 -0.76 11.73
C SER A 127 -9.12 -0.74 11.30
N PHE A 128 -9.40 -0.63 10.00
CA PHE A 128 -10.74 -0.49 9.43
C PHE A 128 -10.94 -1.44 8.25
N ILE A 129 -12.20 -1.58 7.80
CA ILE A 129 -12.49 -1.91 6.41
C ILE A 129 -12.43 -0.59 5.66
N VAL A 130 -11.61 -0.52 4.62
CA VAL A 130 -11.41 0.71 3.83
C VAL A 130 -12.07 0.53 2.48
N GLN A 131 -12.89 1.48 2.09
CA GLN A 131 -13.46 1.55 0.76
C GLN A 131 -12.84 2.72 0.01
N ILE A 132 -12.31 2.47 -1.20
CA ILE A 132 -11.60 3.44 -2.04
C ILE A 132 -12.27 3.47 -3.40
N ASP A 133 -12.87 4.59 -3.72
CA ASP A 133 -13.45 4.89 -5.02
C ASP A 133 -12.41 5.70 -5.82
N TYR A 134 -11.62 5.00 -6.61
CA TYR A 134 -10.56 5.64 -7.40
C TYR A 134 -11.10 6.60 -8.46
N PRO A 135 -12.12 6.23 -9.25
CA PRO A 135 -12.69 7.14 -10.26
C PRO A 135 -13.23 8.44 -9.67
N ASN A 136 -13.86 8.39 -8.51
CA ASN A 136 -14.42 9.57 -7.84
C ASN A 136 -13.48 10.22 -6.83
N GLN A 137 -12.26 9.68 -6.64
CA GLN A 137 -11.24 10.15 -5.70
C GLN A 137 -11.79 10.33 -4.28
N LYS A 138 -12.52 9.34 -3.80
CA LYS A 138 -13.14 9.32 -2.46
C LYS A 138 -12.84 8.03 -1.75
N MET A 139 -12.72 8.11 -0.44
CA MET A 139 -12.58 6.94 0.41
C MET A 139 -13.50 7.05 1.63
N ARG A 140 -13.83 5.92 2.24
CA ARG A 140 -14.51 5.90 3.53
C ARG A 140 -14.02 4.75 4.39
N LEU A 141 -14.18 4.94 5.69
CA LEU A 141 -13.79 3.98 6.71
C LEU A 141 -15.04 3.30 7.26
N ILE A 142 -14.99 2.00 7.35
CA ILE A 142 -16.11 1.16 7.79
C ILE A 142 -15.64 0.39 9.02
N SER A 143 -16.43 0.48 10.11
CA SER A 143 -16.15 -0.27 11.33
C SER A 143 -16.29 -1.78 11.06
N ARG A 144 -15.37 -2.58 11.63
CA ARG A 144 -15.45 -4.03 11.51
C ARG A 144 -16.76 -4.56 12.10
N GLY A 145 -17.31 -5.57 11.45
CA GLY A 145 -18.61 -6.15 11.82
C GLY A 145 -19.84 -5.38 11.31
N SER A 146 -19.64 -4.25 10.60
CA SER A 146 -20.74 -3.50 9.97
C SER A 146 -21.11 -4.05 8.60
N VAL A 147 -20.16 -4.71 7.95
CA VAL A 147 -20.31 -5.32 6.62
C VAL A 147 -19.75 -6.74 6.70
N ASP A 148 -20.48 -7.71 6.19
CA ASP A 148 -20.02 -9.09 6.04
C ASP A 148 -19.27 -9.24 4.71
N LEU A 149 -18.02 -8.74 4.69
CA LEU A 149 -17.21 -8.77 3.48
C LEU A 149 -16.80 -10.21 3.08
N GLN A 150 -16.87 -11.17 4.00
CA GLN A 150 -16.67 -12.57 3.67
C GLN A 150 -17.71 -13.10 2.67
N LYS A 151 -18.97 -12.62 2.76
CA LYS A 151 -20.02 -12.96 1.81
C LYS A 151 -19.95 -12.17 0.51
N MET A 152 -19.40 -10.96 0.57
CA MET A 152 -19.35 -10.06 -0.58
C MET A 152 -18.09 -10.21 -1.43
N LYS A 153 -17.05 -10.83 -0.89
CA LYS A 153 -15.76 -10.97 -1.59
C LYS A 153 -15.93 -11.63 -2.96
N ASN A 154 -15.28 -11.08 -3.95
CA ASN A 154 -15.29 -11.56 -5.33
C ASN A 154 -13.88 -11.72 -5.94
N ILE A 155 -12.85 -11.64 -5.10
CA ILE A 155 -11.46 -11.89 -5.46
C ILE A 155 -10.80 -12.74 -4.36
N ASP A 156 -9.94 -13.66 -4.78
CA ASP A 156 -9.20 -14.51 -3.84
C ASP A 156 -8.12 -13.69 -3.12
N PHE A 157 -8.04 -13.86 -1.82
CA PHE A 157 -7.13 -13.16 -0.93
C PHE A 157 -6.32 -14.16 -0.09
N GLN A 158 -5.04 -13.89 0.11
CA GLN A 158 -4.17 -14.64 1.02
C GLN A 158 -3.19 -13.72 1.74
N ALA A 159 -2.72 -14.14 2.91
CA ALA A 159 -1.67 -13.43 3.62
C ALA A 159 -0.29 -13.71 3.00
N GLN A 160 0.50 -12.67 2.83
CA GLN A 160 1.90 -12.79 2.42
C GLN A 160 2.73 -13.47 3.52
N LYS A 161 3.58 -14.41 3.12
CA LYS A 161 4.53 -15.07 4.02
C LYS A 161 5.48 -14.05 4.64
N GLY A 162 5.55 -14.02 5.95
CA GLY A 162 6.48 -13.18 6.73
C GLY A 162 5.93 -11.81 7.12
N SER A 163 5.03 -11.18 6.35
CA SER A 163 4.47 -9.87 6.66
C SER A 163 2.98 -9.88 7.00
N GLY A 164 2.24 -10.86 6.47
CA GLY A 164 0.78 -10.89 6.54
C GLY A 164 0.08 -9.87 5.65
N ARG A 165 0.82 -9.11 4.82
CA ARG A 165 0.22 -8.16 3.87
C ARG A 165 -0.72 -8.85 2.89
N PRO A 166 -1.73 -8.16 2.35
CA PRO A 166 -2.70 -8.77 1.45
C PRO A 166 -2.08 -9.12 0.09
N LEU A 167 -2.18 -10.38 -0.26
CA LEU A 167 -1.98 -10.85 -1.62
C LEU A 167 -3.33 -11.15 -2.23
N VAL A 168 -3.58 -10.61 -3.41
CA VAL A 168 -4.76 -10.92 -4.21
C VAL A 168 -4.37 -11.67 -5.47
N LYS A 169 -5.30 -12.48 -5.95
CA LYS A 169 -5.12 -13.30 -7.13
C LYS A 169 -5.48 -12.50 -8.37
N VAL A 170 -4.58 -12.49 -9.35
CA VAL A 170 -4.84 -12.02 -10.71
C VAL A 170 -4.52 -13.12 -11.70
N LYS A 171 -5.13 -13.08 -12.88
CA LYS A 171 -4.80 -13.99 -13.96
C LYS A 171 -4.39 -13.21 -15.21
N VAL A 172 -3.44 -13.77 -15.95
CA VAL A 172 -3.07 -13.32 -17.29
C VAL A 172 -3.05 -14.56 -18.18
N GLY A 173 -4.02 -14.65 -19.09
CA GLY A 173 -4.31 -15.88 -19.79
C GLY A 173 -4.62 -17.03 -18.82
N GLU A 174 -4.01 -18.18 -19.01
CA GLU A 174 -4.19 -19.35 -18.12
C GLU A 174 -3.35 -19.28 -16.82
N GLN A 175 -2.51 -18.27 -16.67
CA GLN A 175 -1.57 -18.18 -15.56
C GLN A 175 -2.14 -17.36 -14.40
N THR A 176 -2.00 -17.90 -13.20
CA THR A 176 -2.37 -17.22 -11.94
C THR A 176 -1.13 -16.62 -11.29
N LEU A 177 -1.23 -15.37 -10.89
CA LEU A 177 -0.25 -14.65 -10.07
C LEU A 177 -0.85 -14.23 -8.74
N TRP A 178 -0.03 -14.24 -7.68
CA TRP A 178 -0.37 -13.68 -6.39
C TRP A 178 0.38 -12.36 -6.20
N GLY A 179 -0.35 -11.27 -6.31
CA GLY A 179 0.18 -9.92 -6.22
C GLY A 179 -0.12 -9.25 -4.89
N LEU A 180 0.87 -8.51 -4.37
CA LEU A 180 0.67 -7.61 -3.24
C LEU A 180 -0.26 -6.47 -3.68
N LEU A 181 -1.32 -6.25 -2.93
CA LEU A 181 -2.19 -5.08 -3.11
C LEU A 181 -1.46 -3.85 -2.60
N ASP A 182 -1.05 -2.94 -3.49
CA ASP A 182 -0.14 -1.85 -3.16
C ASP A 182 -0.64 -0.51 -3.73
N THR A 183 -1.30 0.28 -2.87
CA THR A 183 -1.78 1.62 -3.23
C THR A 183 -0.64 2.65 -3.34
N GLY A 184 0.57 2.28 -2.92
CA GLY A 184 1.79 3.05 -3.13
C GLY A 184 2.50 2.76 -4.46
N SER A 185 2.02 1.76 -5.24
CA SER A 185 2.55 1.45 -6.56
C SER A 185 1.78 2.17 -7.66
N THR A 186 2.50 2.86 -8.54
CA THR A 186 1.93 3.60 -9.68
C THR A 186 1.78 2.74 -10.94
N ALA A 187 2.45 1.59 -11.00
CA ALA A 187 2.38 0.67 -12.14
C ALA A 187 1.06 -0.13 -12.16
N GLY A 188 0.77 -0.80 -13.26
CA GLY A 188 -0.28 -1.82 -13.34
C GLY A 188 0.14 -3.07 -12.58
N LEU A 189 1.09 -3.81 -13.14
CA LEU A 189 1.75 -4.94 -12.48
C LEU A 189 3.26 -4.72 -12.47
N LEU A 190 3.88 -4.93 -11.30
CA LEU A 190 5.31 -5.16 -11.19
C LEU A 190 5.49 -6.63 -10.82
N VAL A 191 6.13 -7.42 -11.68
CA VAL A 191 6.25 -8.88 -11.51
C VAL A 191 7.71 -9.31 -11.41
N THR A 192 7.96 -10.47 -10.82
CA THR A 192 9.29 -11.09 -10.92
C THR A 192 9.56 -11.52 -12.38
N ARG A 193 10.83 -11.54 -12.81
CA ARG A 193 11.19 -11.99 -14.16
C ARG A 193 10.70 -13.41 -14.46
N THR A 194 10.73 -14.30 -13.46
CA THR A 194 10.17 -15.65 -13.58
C THR A 194 8.65 -15.62 -13.84
N ALA A 195 7.93 -14.72 -13.17
CA ALA A 195 6.49 -14.55 -13.42
C ALA A 195 6.25 -13.97 -14.83
N ALA A 196 7.03 -12.97 -15.26
CA ALA A 196 6.96 -12.40 -16.61
C ALA A 196 7.19 -13.46 -17.69
N SER A 197 8.16 -14.34 -17.49
CA SER A 197 8.39 -15.49 -18.37
C SER A 197 7.19 -16.43 -18.45
N ARG A 198 6.62 -16.79 -17.29
CA ARG A 198 5.49 -17.72 -17.19
C ARG A 198 4.22 -17.18 -17.88
N ILE A 199 3.99 -15.87 -17.83
CA ILE A 199 2.88 -15.22 -18.52
C ILE A 199 3.21 -14.79 -19.96
N GLY A 200 4.38 -15.17 -20.49
CA GLY A 200 4.75 -14.97 -21.89
C GLY A 200 5.10 -13.54 -22.29
N LEU A 201 5.52 -12.69 -21.33
CA LEU A 201 5.81 -11.27 -21.59
C LEU A 201 7.27 -10.99 -21.98
N LEU A 202 8.23 -11.90 -21.70
CA LEU A 202 9.63 -11.67 -22.07
C LEU A 202 9.84 -11.54 -23.59
N SER A 203 8.98 -12.16 -24.40
CA SER A 203 9.01 -12.04 -25.87
C SER A 203 8.25 -10.81 -26.40
N LYS A 204 7.64 -10.03 -25.52
CA LYS A 204 6.77 -8.87 -25.84
C LYS A 204 7.28 -7.57 -25.22
N VAL A 205 8.57 -7.52 -24.89
CA VAL A 205 9.18 -6.30 -24.33
C VAL A 205 8.98 -5.16 -25.33
N ASP A 206 8.37 -4.08 -24.88
CA ASP A 206 8.04 -2.88 -25.65
C ASP A 206 8.78 -1.63 -25.18
N GLY A 207 9.50 -1.71 -24.06
CA GLY A 207 10.26 -0.59 -23.53
C GLY A 207 11.08 -0.92 -22.29
N SER A 208 11.72 0.11 -21.73
CA SER A 208 12.34 0.09 -20.42
C SER A 208 11.91 1.31 -19.63
N THR A 209 11.89 1.18 -18.30
CA THR A 209 11.53 2.27 -17.39
C THR A 209 12.35 2.19 -16.11
N ILE A 210 12.41 3.30 -15.38
CA ILE A 210 13.03 3.34 -14.08
C ILE A 210 11.95 3.33 -13.03
N ILE A 211 11.97 2.32 -12.15
CA ILE A 211 11.12 2.31 -10.96
C ILE A 211 11.90 2.88 -9.79
N SER A 212 11.23 3.70 -8.98
CA SER A 212 11.78 4.23 -7.74
C SER A 212 11.03 3.63 -6.56
N GLY A 213 11.75 2.95 -5.68
CA GLY A 213 11.26 2.55 -4.38
C GLY A 213 11.68 3.53 -3.29
N VAL A 214 11.27 3.29 -2.05
CA VAL A 214 11.59 4.14 -0.89
C VAL A 214 13.10 4.28 -0.65
N ASN A 215 13.90 3.32 -1.12
CA ASN A 215 15.34 3.24 -0.84
C ASN A 215 16.24 3.36 -2.07
N SER A 216 15.72 3.07 -3.28
CA SER A 216 16.56 3.02 -4.48
C SER A 216 15.72 3.00 -5.75
N ALA A 217 16.38 3.25 -6.87
CA ALA A 217 15.82 3.08 -8.21
C ALA A 217 16.41 1.84 -8.88
N ALA A 218 15.64 1.21 -9.77
CA ALA A 218 16.08 0.09 -10.61
C ALA A 218 15.59 0.28 -12.04
N ILE A 219 16.42 -0.11 -13.01
CA ILE A 219 16.03 -0.18 -14.42
C ILE A 219 15.23 -1.47 -14.62
N THR A 220 14.15 -1.37 -15.35
CA THR A 220 13.22 -2.48 -15.60
C THR A 220 12.79 -2.50 -17.05
N GLU A 221 12.46 -3.68 -17.56
CA GLU A 221 11.78 -3.87 -18.82
C GLU A 221 10.27 -3.70 -18.64
N SER A 222 9.59 -3.28 -19.71
CA SER A 222 8.13 -3.15 -19.75
C SER A 222 7.54 -3.95 -20.90
N ALA A 223 6.30 -4.38 -20.70
CA ALA A 223 5.45 -5.01 -21.69
C ALA A 223 3.99 -4.73 -21.38
N THR A 224 3.11 -4.92 -22.36
CA THR A 224 1.67 -4.75 -22.17
C THR A 224 0.97 -6.10 -22.08
N ALA A 225 0.20 -6.33 -21.01
CA ALA A 225 -0.66 -7.48 -20.85
C ALA A 225 -2.08 -7.19 -21.35
N THR A 226 -2.69 -8.16 -22.03
CA THR A 226 -4.08 -8.16 -22.44
C THR A 226 -4.82 -9.29 -21.72
N GLY A 227 -6.12 -9.10 -21.47
CA GLY A 227 -6.95 -10.11 -20.82
C GLY A 227 -6.56 -10.38 -19.36
N LEU A 228 -6.10 -9.36 -18.61
CA LEU A 228 -5.81 -9.49 -17.20
C LEU A 228 -7.12 -9.55 -16.41
N GLU A 229 -7.35 -10.65 -15.67
CA GLU A 229 -8.51 -10.79 -14.78
C GLU A 229 -8.17 -10.29 -13.38
N PHE A 230 -8.96 -9.32 -12.89
CA PHE A 230 -8.90 -8.78 -11.54
C PHE A 230 -10.30 -8.87 -10.89
N GLY A 231 -10.49 -9.85 -10.03
CA GLY A 231 -11.82 -10.22 -9.55
C GLY A 231 -12.72 -10.67 -10.72
N PRO A 232 -13.96 -10.15 -10.85
CA PRO A 232 -14.86 -10.48 -11.95
C PRO A 232 -14.61 -9.68 -13.24
N TYR A 233 -13.58 -8.82 -13.28
CA TYR A 233 -13.34 -7.92 -14.38
C TYR A 233 -12.11 -8.33 -15.19
N THR A 234 -12.18 -8.09 -16.51
CA THR A 234 -11.07 -8.26 -17.44
C THR A 234 -10.58 -6.89 -17.90
N LEU A 235 -9.28 -6.68 -17.84
CA LEU A 235 -8.60 -5.47 -18.26
C LEU A 235 -7.67 -5.76 -19.42
N ASP A 236 -7.67 -4.88 -20.41
CA ASP A 236 -6.72 -4.87 -21.51
C ASP A 236 -5.73 -3.73 -21.38
N ASN A 237 -4.62 -3.85 -22.10
CA ASN A 237 -3.56 -2.83 -22.14
C ASN A 237 -2.98 -2.47 -20.76
N VAL A 238 -2.86 -3.47 -19.87
CA VAL A 238 -2.27 -3.26 -18.55
C VAL A 238 -0.75 -3.20 -18.65
N PRO A 239 -0.10 -2.10 -18.23
CA PRO A 239 1.36 -2.03 -18.19
C PRO A 239 1.91 -3.03 -17.17
N VAL A 240 2.89 -3.82 -17.60
CA VAL A 240 3.60 -4.79 -16.75
C VAL A 240 5.07 -4.47 -16.79
N ILE A 241 5.66 -4.37 -15.61
CA ILE A 241 7.06 -4.04 -15.41
C ILE A 241 7.75 -5.22 -14.72
N PHE A 242 8.97 -5.55 -15.14
CA PHE A 242 9.77 -6.62 -14.55
C PHE A 242 11.26 -6.30 -14.63
N PRO A 243 12.11 -6.86 -13.75
CA PRO A 243 13.54 -6.58 -13.75
C PRO A 243 14.20 -7.06 -15.04
N GLU A 244 15.26 -6.35 -15.45
CA GLU A 244 16.16 -6.78 -16.53
C GLU A 244 16.79 -8.15 -16.24
N ASP A 245 17.41 -8.74 -17.23
CA ASP A 245 18.08 -10.03 -17.07
C ASP A 245 19.24 -9.94 -16.07
N GLY A 246 19.30 -10.91 -15.17
CA GLY A 246 20.26 -10.92 -14.07
C GLY A 246 19.85 -10.09 -12.85
N GLU A 247 18.83 -9.22 -12.95
CA GLU A 247 18.35 -8.41 -11.85
C GLU A 247 17.17 -9.06 -11.12
N THR A 248 17.00 -8.72 -9.84
CA THR A 248 15.93 -9.27 -9.00
C THR A 248 15.20 -8.16 -8.24
N LEU A 249 13.89 -8.36 -8.04
CA LEU A 249 13.06 -7.50 -7.18
C LEU A 249 12.79 -8.20 -5.85
N ASN A 250 12.91 -7.45 -4.77
CA ASN A 250 12.54 -7.92 -3.46
C ASN A 250 11.04 -7.66 -3.21
N LEU A 251 10.22 -8.68 -3.41
CA LEU A 251 8.79 -8.66 -3.08
C LEU A 251 8.48 -9.25 -1.70
N GLU A 252 9.50 -9.54 -0.90
CA GLU A 252 9.35 -10.11 0.43
C GLU A 252 8.95 -9.04 1.48
N SER A 253 8.82 -9.50 2.71
CA SER A 253 8.55 -8.62 3.86
C SER A 253 9.62 -7.54 4.03
N GLN A 254 9.20 -6.29 4.11
CA GLN A 254 10.07 -5.12 4.31
C GLN A 254 10.70 -5.10 5.72
N HIS A 255 9.99 -5.64 6.70
CA HIS A 255 10.43 -5.69 8.09
C HIS A 255 10.03 -7.03 8.70
N ARG A 256 10.95 -7.71 9.38
CA ARG A 256 10.66 -8.92 10.18
C ARG A 256 10.72 -8.58 11.65
N GLN A 257 9.60 -8.69 12.33
CA GLN A 257 9.64 -8.78 13.80
C GLN A 257 10.23 -10.11 14.21
N LEU A 258 11.24 -10.06 15.09
CA LEU A 258 11.87 -11.26 15.63
C LEU A 258 10.82 -12.14 16.35
N GLY A 259 10.71 -13.39 15.96
CA GLY A 259 9.89 -14.41 16.64
C GLY A 259 8.58 -14.81 15.97
N THR A 260 8.12 -14.14 14.91
CA THR A 260 6.89 -14.51 14.22
C THR A 260 7.16 -15.23 12.90
N ARG A 261 6.85 -16.53 12.85
CA ARG A 261 6.74 -17.27 11.57
C ARG A 261 5.32 -17.08 11.02
N MET A 262 5.04 -15.98 10.36
CA MET A 262 3.79 -15.86 9.61
C MET A 262 3.81 -16.84 8.42
N ARG A 263 2.89 -17.80 8.45
CA ARG A 263 2.63 -18.68 7.31
C ARG A 263 1.90 -17.88 6.24
N GLY A 264 2.11 -18.21 4.98
CA GLY A 264 1.45 -17.53 3.88
C GLY A 264 2.11 -17.85 2.55
N ARG A 265 1.69 -17.13 1.52
CA ARG A 265 2.18 -17.29 0.15
C ARG A 265 3.29 -16.28 -0.17
N LYS A 266 4.19 -16.60 -1.08
CA LYS A 266 5.14 -15.62 -1.63
C LYS A 266 4.41 -14.72 -2.62
N ALA A 267 4.74 -13.42 -2.60
CA ALA A 267 4.32 -12.51 -3.65
C ALA A 267 5.12 -12.78 -4.93
N GLU A 268 4.45 -12.79 -6.06
CA GLU A 268 5.03 -12.91 -7.40
C GLU A 268 4.89 -11.60 -8.17
N ALA A 269 4.01 -10.71 -7.70
CA ALA A 269 3.70 -9.42 -8.27
C ALA A 269 3.41 -8.36 -7.20
N ILE A 270 3.42 -7.10 -7.61
CA ILE A 270 2.76 -5.95 -6.97
C ILE A 270 1.69 -5.47 -7.93
N ILE A 271 0.49 -5.20 -7.40
CA ILE A 271 -0.66 -4.70 -8.14
C ILE A 271 -0.87 -3.26 -7.72
N GLY A 272 -0.92 -2.35 -8.67
CA GLY A 272 -0.96 -0.92 -8.38
C GLY A 272 -2.02 -0.13 -9.16
N TYR A 273 -1.78 1.18 -9.22
CA TYR A 273 -2.72 2.19 -9.65
C TYR A 273 -3.35 1.95 -11.01
N ASP A 274 -2.58 1.56 -12.04
CA ASP A 274 -3.13 1.39 -13.39
C ASP A 274 -4.22 0.31 -13.48
N ILE A 275 -4.25 -0.63 -12.51
CA ILE A 275 -5.36 -1.56 -12.33
C ILE A 275 -6.45 -0.92 -11.46
N PHE A 276 -6.08 -0.32 -10.31
CA PHE A 276 -7.05 0.17 -9.32
C PHE A 276 -7.88 1.34 -9.81
N LYS A 277 -7.34 2.19 -10.68
CA LYS A 277 -7.97 3.43 -11.16
C LYS A 277 -9.37 3.26 -11.77
N HIS A 278 -9.75 2.03 -12.09
CA HIS A 278 -11.05 1.71 -12.72
C HIS A 278 -12.14 1.32 -11.70
N PHE A 279 -11.79 1.14 -10.41
CA PHE A 279 -12.62 0.39 -9.47
C PHE A 279 -12.96 1.12 -8.18
N LEU A 280 -14.05 0.66 -7.58
CA LEU A 280 -14.38 0.83 -6.18
C LEU A 280 -13.88 -0.40 -5.42
N LEU A 281 -12.83 -0.24 -4.63
CA LEU A 281 -12.23 -1.32 -3.84
C LEU A 281 -12.75 -1.29 -2.41
N THR A 282 -13.19 -2.43 -1.88
CA THR A 282 -13.52 -2.59 -0.46
C THR A 282 -12.59 -3.62 0.14
N ILE A 283 -11.75 -3.21 1.10
CA ILE A 283 -10.62 -4.00 1.60
C ILE A 283 -10.75 -4.19 3.10
N ASP A 284 -10.90 -5.42 3.56
CA ASP A 284 -10.64 -5.84 4.94
C ASP A 284 -9.22 -6.43 5.03
N TYR A 285 -8.27 -5.56 5.22
CA TYR A 285 -6.86 -5.91 5.28
C TYR A 285 -6.56 -6.97 6.35
N LYS A 286 -7.17 -6.84 7.54
CA LYS A 286 -6.96 -7.76 8.66
C LYS A 286 -7.79 -9.04 8.55
N GLY A 287 -9.03 -8.94 8.04
CA GLY A 287 -9.92 -10.08 7.86
C GLY A 287 -9.57 -10.94 6.65
N GLY A 288 -8.75 -10.42 5.73
CA GLY A 288 -8.35 -11.14 4.53
C GLY A 288 -9.47 -11.25 3.50
N HIS A 289 -10.26 -10.20 3.33
CA HIS A 289 -11.36 -10.18 2.38
C HIS A 289 -11.33 -8.91 1.55
N MET A 290 -11.68 -9.02 0.28
CA MET A 290 -11.77 -7.89 -0.63
C MET A 290 -12.93 -8.06 -1.61
N HIS A 291 -13.54 -6.95 -1.94
CA HIS A 291 -14.51 -6.83 -3.02
C HIS A 291 -14.04 -5.78 -4.02
N VAL A 292 -14.11 -6.11 -5.29
CA VAL A 292 -13.85 -5.23 -6.42
C VAL A 292 -15.18 -4.90 -7.07
N GLY A 293 -15.54 -3.65 -7.16
CA GLY A 293 -16.76 -3.15 -7.78
C GLY A 293 -16.48 -2.01 -8.74
N LEU A 294 -17.49 -1.62 -9.49
CA LEU A 294 -17.49 -0.37 -10.24
C LEU A 294 -18.12 0.73 -9.37
N PRO A 295 -17.68 1.98 -9.50
CA PRO A 295 -18.35 3.09 -8.83
C PRO A 295 -19.79 3.20 -9.33
N GLU A 296 -20.68 3.67 -8.49
CA GLU A 296 -22.03 4.01 -8.91
C GLU A 296 -21.92 5.18 -9.95
N SER A 297 -22.56 5.02 -11.09
CA SER A 297 -22.70 6.13 -12.04
C SER A 297 -23.54 7.24 -11.40
N ASN A 298 -22.93 8.41 -11.23
CA ASN A 298 -23.62 9.62 -10.78
C ASN A 298 -24.69 10.05 -11.76
#